data_67b64cfa62e294a117dcbe128daba9c1
#
_entry.id   67b64cfa62e294a117dcbe128daba9c1
#
_cell.length_a   1.000
_cell.length_b   1.000
_cell.length_c   1.000
_cell.angle_alpha   90.00
_cell.angle_beta   90.00
_cell.angle_gamma   90.00
#
_symmetry.space_group_name_H-M   'P 1'
#
loop_
_entity.id
_entity.type
_entity.pdbx_description
1 polymer ?
#
loop_
_entity_poly.entity_id
_entity_poly.type
_entity_poly.pdbx_seq_one_letter_code
_entity_poly.pdbx_strand_id
1 'polypeptide(L)'
;MTSGGTVVVAGQQEQSYVENILRMNLGKVATIYMTFENNSEWNAKVFKGVLEAAGRDHIIISDPSTGRRYLLLTVNLDYITFDEPLNYTLPFGMAQAPGAAALTR
;
A
#
# COMPACT_ATOMS: atom_id res chain seq x y z
N MET A 1 -4.22 3.47 27.01
CA MET A 1 -3.86 3.55 26.57
C MET A 1 -3.67 3.46 26.14
N THR A 2 -3.71 3.45 26.23
CA THR A 2 -3.50 3.58 25.77
C THR A 2 -3.05 3.25 25.25
N SER A 3 -2.97 3.22 25.40
CA SER A 3 -2.47 3.03 24.83
C SER A 3 -2.19 2.51 24.32
N GLY A 4 -2.66 2.29 24.75
CA GLY A 4 -2.42 1.37 24.18
C GLY A 4 -1.75 1.03 23.20
N GLY A 5 -2.15 0.62 22.70
CA GLY A 5 -1.50 0.09 21.70
C GLY A 5 -0.43 0.90 21.42
N THR A 6 -0.36 1.54 22.25
CA THR A 6 0.51 2.46 22.09
C THR A 6 1.86 2.01 22.01
N VAL A 7 2.20 1.04 22.63
CA VAL A 7 3.53 0.62 22.53
C VAL A 7 3.64 -0.37 21.47
N VAL A 8 4.07 0.04 20.38
CA VAL A 8 4.15 -0.79 19.25
C VAL A 8 5.57 -0.80 18.79
N VAL A 9 6.08 -1.94 18.47
CA VAL A 9 7.42 -2.01 17.96
C VAL A 9 7.49 -1.32 16.62
N ALA A 10 8.62 -0.78 16.33
CA ALA A 10 8.79 0.06 15.16
C ALA A 10 8.40 -0.65 13.87
N GLY A 11 8.74 -1.88 13.74
CA GLY A 11 8.41 -2.58 12.52
C GLY A 11 6.92 -2.71 12.33
N GLN A 12 6.19 -2.94 13.40
CA GLN A 12 4.76 -3.02 13.30
C GLN A 12 4.16 -1.67 12.97
N GLN A 13 4.73 -0.62 13.50
CA GLN A 13 4.24 0.70 13.17
C GLN A 13 4.43 0.98 11.70
N GLU A 14 5.56 0.62 11.14
CA GLU A 14 5.82 0.85 9.74
C GLU A 14 4.83 0.11 8.88
N GLN A 15 4.56 -1.15 9.20
CA GLN A 15 3.58 -1.91 8.46
C GLN A 15 2.20 -1.28 8.57
N SER A 16 1.87 -0.84 9.78
CA SER A 16 0.58 -0.22 9.98
C SER A 16 0.44 1.05 9.16
N TYR A 17 1.51 1.81 9.03
CA TYR A 17 1.42 3.02 8.23
C TYR A 17 1.17 2.70 6.77
N VAL A 18 1.86 1.73 6.22
CA VAL A 18 1.63 1.34 4.82
C VAL A 18 0.21 0.84 4.64
N GLU A 19 -0.22 -0.03 5.52
CA GLU A 19 -1.56 -0.56 5.47
C GLU A 19 -2.59 0.56 5.56
N ASN A 20 -2.39 1.49 6.46
CA ASN A 20 -3.32 2.59 6.64
C ASN A 20 -3.37 3.50 5.43
N ILE A 21 -2.22 3.79 4.84
CA ILE A 21 -2.20 4.59 3.63
C ILE A 21 -2.98 3.90 2.52
N LEU A 22 -2.76 2.62 2.35
CA LEU A 22 -3.48 1.89 1.31
C LEU A 22 -4.98 1.90 1.59
N ARG A 23 -5.37 1.73 2.84
CA ARG A 23 -6.79 1.71 3.17
C ARG A 23 -7.48 3.05 2.96
N MET A 24 -6.73 4.13 3.08
CA MET A 24 -7.30 5.44 2.80
C MET A 24 -7.43 5.72 1.31
N ASN A 25 -6.90 4.85 0.48
CA ASN A 25 -6.87 5.05 -0.96
C ASN A 25 -7.54 3.93 -1.73
N LEU A 26 -8.44 3.20 -1.09
CA LEU A 26 -9.19 2.16 -1.77
C LEU A 26 -9.98 2.76 -2.92
N GLY A 27 -10.08 2.03 -3.99
CA GLY A 27 -10.79 2.49 -5.17
C GLY A 27 -9.91 3.15 -6.21
N LYS A 28 -8.67 3.43 -5.87
CA LYS A 28 -7.74 4.05 -6.82
C LYS A 28 -6.99 3.00 -7.60
N VAL A 29 -6.55 3.36 -8.78
CA VAL A 29 -5.74 2.45 -9.58
C VAL A 29 -4.31 2.48 -9.07
N ALA A 30 -3.79 1.31 -8.80
CA ALA A 30 -2.44 1.14 -8.28
C ALA A 30 -1.64 0.25 -9.21
N THR A 31 -0.36 0.58 -9.36
CA THR A 31 0.58 -0.28 -10.05
C THR A 31 1.56 -0.80 -9.01
N ILE A 32 1.62 -2.12 -8.87
CA ILE A 32 2.32 -2.76 -7.77
C ILE A 32 3.49 -3.54 -8.34
N TYR A 33 4.67 -3.26 -7.81
CA TYR A 33 5.91 -3.87 -8.25
C TYR A 33 6.37 -4.86 -7.20
N MET A 34 6.56 -6.12 -7.60
CA MET A 34 6.87 -7.20 -6.69
C MET A 34 8.06 -7.99 -7.18
N THR A 35 8.79 -8.57 -6.25
CA THR A 35 9.93 -9.42 -6.56
C THR A 35 9.73 -10.76 -5.87
N PHE A 36 9.92 -11.83 -6.62
CA PHE A 36 9.75 -13.20 -6.13
C PHE A 36 11.10 -13.91 -6.20
N GLU A 37 11.75 -14.01 -5.09
CA GLU A 37 13.13 -14.47 -5.05
C GLU A 37 13.31 -15.92 -5.43
N ASN A 38 12.29 -16.71 -5.21
CA ASN A 38 12.42 -18.14 -5.47
C ASN A 38 12.15 -18.53 -6.91
N ASN A 39 11.88 -17.55 -7.76
CA ASN A 39 11.55 -17.82 -9.13
C ASN A 39 12.68 -17.35 -10.02
N SER A 40 13.38 -18.28 -10.63
CA SER A 40 14.55 -17.92 -11.44
C SER A 40 14.17 -17.26 -12.75
N GLU A 41 12.94 -17.45 -13.23
CA GLU A 41 12.54 -16.89 -14.51
C GLU A 41 11.77 -15.59 -14.37
N TRP A 42 11.01 -15.47 -13.30
CA TRP A 42 10.09 -14.33 -13.15
C TRP A 42 10.25 -13.73 -11.77
N ASN A 43 11.44 -13.26 -11.47
CA ASN A 43 11.62 -12.71 -10.14
C ASN A 43 11.09 -11.30 -9.99
N ALA A 44 10.72 -10.62 -11.07
CA ALA A 44 10.10 -9.31 -10.95
C ALA A 44 8.81 -9.29 -11.73
N LYS A 45 7.76 -8.75 -11.14
CA LYS A 45 6.47 -8.69 -11.80
C LYS A 45 5.74 -7.42 -11.43
N VAL A 46 4.91 -6.95 -12.35
CA VAL A 46 4.14 -5.72 -12.17
C VAL A 46 2.66 -6.07 -12.28
N PHE A 47 1.87 -5.61 -11.33
CA PHE A 47 0.43 -5.81 -11.34
C PHE A 47 -0.26 -4.45 -11.31
N LYS A 48 -1.30 -4.30 -12.11
CA LYS A 48 -2.04 -3.04 -12.12
C LYS A 48 -3.53 -3.33 -11.98
N GLY A 49 -4.18 -2.56 -11.14
CA GLY A 49 -5.61 -2.74 -10.93
C GLY A 49 -6.14 -1.76 -9.91
N VAL A 50 -7.42 -1.88 -9.63
CA VAL A 50 -8.08 -1.04 -8.65
C VAL A 50 -7.83 -1.63 -7.26
N LEU A 51 -7.37 -0.81 -6.36
CA LEU A 51 -7.09 -1.24 -5.00
C LEU A 51 -8.38 -1.50 -4.27
N GLU A 52 -8.62 -2.74 -3.87
CA GLU A 52 -9.86 -3.13 -3.21
C GLU A 52 -9.71 -3.34 -1.72
N ALA A 53 -8.58 -3.84 -1.29
CA ALA A 53 -8.37 -4.11 0.12
C ALA A 53 -6.89 -4.13 0.44
N ALA A 54 -6.57 -3.86 1.67
CA ALA A 54 -5.21 -3.94 2.15
C ALA A 54 -5.23 -4.40 3.60
N GLY A 55 -4.43 -5.40 3.88
CA GLY A 55 -4.24 -5.90 5.23
C GLY A 55 -2.78 -5.82 5.60
N ARG A 56 -2.44 -6.47 6.70
CA ARG A 56 -1.07 -6.40 7.19
C ARG A 56 -0.11 -7.16 6.31
N ASP A 57 -0.58 -8.24 5.69
CA ASP A 57 0.30 -9.09 4.90
C ASP A 57 -0.17 -9.25 3.47
N HIS A 58 -1.21 -8.54 3.07
CA HIS A 58 -1.73 -8.73 1.71
C HIS A 58 -2.37 -7.47 1.16
N ILE A 59 -2.47 -7.44 -0.16
CA ILE A 59 -3.15 -6.38 -0.89
C ILE A 59 -4.00 -7.09 -1.94
N ILE A 60 -5.24 -6.62 -2.13
CA ILE A 60 -6.11 -7.16 -3.16
C ILE A 60 -6.41 -6.07 -4.16
N ILE A 61 -6.14 -6.36 -5.43
CA ILE A 61 -6.51 -5.45 -6.51
C ILE A 61 -7.39 -6.20 -7.49
N SER A 62 -8.17 -5.45 -8.24
CA SER A 62 -9.03 -6.03 -9.25
C SER A 62 -8.70 -5.44 -10.61
N ASP A 63 -8.81 -6.29 -11.63
CA ASP A 63 -8.68 -5.87 -13.00
C ASP A 63 -10.08 -5.63 -13.54
N PRO A 64 -10.50 -4.40 -13.76
CA PRO A 64 -11.88 -4.16 -14.17
C PRO A 64 -12.21 -4.72 -15.54
N SER A 65 -11.21 -4.93 -16.36
CA SER A 65 -11.49 -5.44 -17.72
C SER A 65 -11.84 -6.92 -17.71
N THR A 66 -11.38 -7.68 -16.72
CA THR A 66 -11.65 -9.12 -16.67
C THR A 66 -12.39 -9.54 -15.42
N GLY A 67 -12.44 -8.69 -14.41
CA GLY A 67 -13.01 -9.06 -13.11
C GLY A 67 -12.08 -9.89 -12.26
N ARG A 68 -10.87 -10.14 -12.73
CA ARG A 68 -9.91 -10.96 -11.98
C ARG A 68 -9.40 -10.19 -10.78
N ARG A 69 -9.25 -10.88 -9.67
CA ARG A 69 -8.64 -10.32 -8.48
C ARG A 69 -7.27 -10.93 -8.27
N TYR A 70 -6.35 -10.09 -7.79
CA TYR A 70 -5.02 -10.55 -7.43
C TYR A 70 -4.85 -10.35 -5.94
N LEU A 71 -4.51 -11.44 -5.27
CA LEU A 71 -4.13 -11.39 -3.86
C LEU A 71 -2.63 -11.38 -3.80
N LEU A 72 -2.06 -10.26 -3.40
CA LEU A 72 -0.63 -10.06 -3.43
C LEU A 72 -0.10 -9.99 -2.00
N LEU A 73 0.99 -10.70 -1.77
CA LEU A 73 1.57 -10.75 -0.43
C LEU A 73 2.58 -9.62 -0.27
N THR A 74 2.45 -8.88 0.81
CA THR A 74 3.31 -7.72 1.00
C THR A 74 4.76 -8.09 1.22
N VAL A 75 5.03 -9.34 1.57
CA VAL A 75 6.42 -9.77 1.74
C VAL A 75 7.21 -9.64 0.43
N ASN A 76 6.52 -9.67 -0.70
CA ASN A 76 7.18 -9.55 -2.00
C ASN A 76 7.06 -8.16 -2.60
N LEU A 77 6.53 -7.22 -1.85
CA LEU A 77 6.26 -5.90 -2.35
C LEU A 77 7.52 -5.03 -2.38
N ASP A 78 7.78 -4.41 -3.51
CA ASP A 78 8.87 -3.45 -3.63
C ASP A 78 8.33 -2.04 -3.46
N TYR A 79 7.41 -1.63 -4.32
CA TYR A 79 6.79 -0.33 -4.20
C TYR A 79 5.51 -0.30 -5.03
N ILE A 80 4.72 0.73 -4.79
CA ILE A 80 3.44 0.92 -5.46
C ILE A 80 3.40 2.33 -6.00
N THR A 81 2.90 2.49 -7.22
CA THR A 81 2.68 3.82 -7.77
C THR A 81 1.19 4.06 -7.99
N PHE A 82 0.80 5.30 -7.87
CA PHE A 82 -0.55 5.74 -8.13
C PHE A 82 -0.46 6.94 -9.07
N ASP A 83 -1.39 7.03 -10.01
CA ASP A 83 -1.38 8.13 -10.97
C ASP A 83 -2.20 9.32 -10.47
N GLU A 84 -2.51 9.34 -9.21
CA GLU A 84 -3.25 10.43 -8.60
C GLU A 84 -2.75 10.65 -7.19
N PRO A 85 -3.05 11.79 -6.58
CA PRO A 85 -2.56 12.06 -5.24
C PRO A 85 -3.07 11.05 -4.23
N LEU A 86 -2.27 10.80 -3.24
CA LEU A 86 -2.63 9.90 -2.16
C LEU A 86 -3.13 10.66 -0.96
N ASN A 87 -4.12 10.08 -0.30
CA ASN A 87 -4.56 10.55 1.00
C ASN A 87 -3.76 9.82 2.06
N TYR A 88 -3.20 10.56 2.98
CA TYR A 88 -2.49 9.92 4.08
C TYR A 88 -2.32 10.91 5.22
N THR A 89 -2.07 10.35 6.40
CA THR A 89 -1.74 11.16 7.55
C THR A 89 -0.33 10.82 7.98
N LEU A 90 0.37 11.84 8.43
CA LEU A 90 1.72 11.63 8.89
C LEU A 90 1.71 10.95 10.24
N PRO A 91 2.77 10.24 10.58
CA PRO A 91 2.88 9.68 11.91
C PRO A 91 2.82 10.78 12.95
N PHE A 92 2.53 10.42 14.14
CA PHE A 92 2.48 11.32 15.27
C PHE A 92 1.37 12.35 15.18
N GLY A 93 0.34 12.04 14.41
CA GLY A 93 -0.82 12.90 14.37
C GLY A 93 -0.63 14.20 13.64
N MET A 94 0.43 14.34 12.89
CA MET A 94 0.59 15.53 12.10
C MET A 94 -0.45 15.58 11.02
N ALA A 95 -0.82 16.78 10.64
CA ALA A 95 -1.85 16.93 9.65
C ALA A 95 -1.44 16.28 8.37
N GLN A 96 -2.44 15.86 7.67
CA GLN A 96 -2.28 15.41 6.34
C GLN A 96 -1.47 16.44 5.62
N ALA A 97 -0.46 16.03 5.04
CA ALA A 97 0.43 16.97 4.45
C ALA A 97 -0.21 17.64 3.30
N PRO A 98 -0.76 18.79 3.48
CA PRO A 98 -1.18 19.55 2.33
C PRO A 98 0.03 19.85 1.56
N GLY A 99 1.11 19.83 2.26
CA GLY A 99 2.30 19.91 1.55
C GLY A 99 2.50 18.80 0.59
N ALA A 100 1.94 17.67 0.89
CA ALA A 100 2.02 16.60 -0.08
C ALA A 100 1.42 17.01 -1.37
N ALA A 101 0.29 17.63 -1.31
CA ALA A 101 -0.31 18.11 -2.51
C ALA A 101 0.56 19.16 -3.14
N ALA A 102 1.12 19.97 -2.35
CA ALA A 102 1.96 20.99 -2.92
C ALA A 102 3.22 20.39 -3.49
N LEU A 103 3.67 19.33 -2.89
CA LEU A 103 4.85 18.71 -3.39
C LEU A 103 4.66 18.09 -4.73
N THR A 104 3.46 17.77 -5.00
CA THR A 104 3.22 17.14 -6.26
C THR A 104 3.29 18.13 -7.35
N ARG A 105 3.43 19.25 -6.93
CA ARG A 105 3.42 20.16 -7.89
C ARG A 105 4.53 20.56 -8.14
#